data_5ac0a2bdc665e18590f89be9eecb76c3
#
_entry.id   5ac0a2bdc665e18590f89be9eecb76c3
#
_cell.length_a   1.000
_cell.length_b   1.000
_cell.length_c   1.000
_cell.angle_alpha   90.00
_cell.angle_beta   90.00
_cell.angle_gamma   90.00
#
_symmetry.space_group_name_H-M   'P 1'
#
loop_
_entity.id
_entity.type
_entity.pdbx_description
1 polymer ?
#
loop_
_entity_poly.entity_id
_entity_poly.type
_entity_poly.pdbx_seq_one_letter_code
_entity_poly.pdbx_strand_id
1 'polypeptide(L)'
;MPRDNPFKQHLANKGLGQLTRLFLSSMLLFFASSSSLAIASNTDQNLPQASLQLENLVVGAGCFWGVEKRFAAIEGVTDVVSGYAGGDGVKPRYRDITHPRNKFNPNNHAEVVQITFEPQRVSVETLLQHFYEMHDPTQQNRQGNDIGTQYRSVIFYSSAEQAASAKTVTARYQPLLTAAGFGQIQTQIQPLKTFYPAEDFHQDYLVKNPNGYCPDHATGVRFSGAPVLTAEIDNSAILQGKHIVMLDAPDCPYCEKFKADVVKDYQGKIPLHLRRANQLTGLQINSPTWATPTLLFLENGKEMLGVQGYMAPADFYKVLGHFSLGEQSL
;
A
#
# COMPACT_ATOMS: atom_id res chain seq x y z
N MET A 1 14.98 21.58 1.31
CA MET A 1 13.95 22.08 0.37
C MET A 1 12.87 21.04 0.32
N PRO A 2 11.61 21.34 0.61
CA PRO A 2 10.53 20.36 0.49
C PRO A 2 10.40 19.95 -0.97
N ARG A 3 10.30 18.66 -1.23
CA ARG A 3 10.12 18.13 -2.59
C ARG A 3 8.64 18.27 -2.93
N ASP A 4 8.32 18.98 -4.00
CA ASP A 4 6.96 19.11 -4.50
C ASP A 4 6.47 17.73 -4.97
N ASN A 5 5.44 17.21 -4.33
CA ASN A 5 4.84 15.91 -4.65
C ASN A 5 4.00 16.04 -5.94
N PRO A 6 4.38 15.42 -7.06
CA PRO A 6 3.69 15.59 -8.36
C PRO A 6 2.25 15.11 -8.35
N PHE A 7 1.82 14.30 -7.39
CA PHE A 7 0.44 13.85 -7.26
C PHE A 7 -0.55 14.96 -6.84
N LYS A 8 -0.07 16.08 -6.27
CA LYS A 8 -0.94 17.19 -5.84
C LYS A 8 -1.25 18.22 -6.93
N GLN A 9 -0.52 18.22 -8.04
CA GLN A 9 -0.73 19.21 -9.11
C GLN A 9 -1.90 18.91 -10.06
N HIS A 10 -2.40 17.67 -10.09
CA HIS A 10 -3.47 17.29 -11.04
C HIS A 10 -4.91 17.60 -10.59
N LEU A 11 -5.13 18.01 -9.35
CA LEU A 11 -6.46 18.30 -8.82
C LEU A 11 -6.82 19.80 -8.72
N ALA A 12 -5.89 20.70 -9.00
CA ALA A 12 -6.10 22.15 -8.81
C ALA A 12 -6.57 22.91 -10.05
N ASN A 13 -6.78 22.26 -11.19
CA ASN A 13 -7.09 22.97 -12.46
C ASN A 13 -8.41 22.55 -13.10
N LYS A 14 -9.52 22.68 -12.37
CA LYS A 14 -10.87 22.76 -12.98
C LYS A 14 -11.74 23.74 -12.20
N GLY A 15 -11.97 24.90 -12.80
CA GLY A 15 -13.14 25.70 -12.56
C GLY A 15 -12.94 27.10 -12.01
N LEU A 16 -12.73 28.08 -12.85
CA LEU A 16 -13.35 29.38 -12.70
C LEU A 16 -13.56 30.00 -14.09
N GLY A 17 -14.76 29.79 -14.62
CA GLY A 17 -15.28 30.46 -15.80
C GLY A 17 -15.79 31.85 -15.44
N GLN A 18 -15.45 32.78 -16.31
CA GLN A 18 -15.81 34.21 -16.30
C GLN A 18 -17.31 34.48 -16.23
N LEU A 19 -17.68 35.50 -15.48
CA LEU A 19 -18.87 36.31 -15.76
C LEU A 19 -18.58 37.77 -15.44
N THR A 20 -18.25 38.51 -16.47
CA THR A 20 -18.31 39.96 -16.57
C THR A 20 -19.76 40.46 -16.54
N ARG A 21 -20.10 41.43 -15.71
CA ARG A 21 -21.16 42.41 -15.99
C ARG A 21 -20.82 43.78 -15.42
N LEU A 22 -20.73 44.72 -16.34
CA LEU A 22 -20.77 46.18 -16.12
C LEU A 22 -22.07 46.61 -15.43
N PHE A 23 -22.00 47.58 -14.58
CA PHE A 23 -23.03 48.67 -14.50
C PHE A 23 -22.37 49.98 -14.08
N LEU A 24 -22.72 51.00 -14.87
CA LEU A 24 -22.36 52.40 -14.76
C LEU A 24 -23.21 53.14 -13.72
N SER A 25 -22.60 54.18 -13.17
CA SER A 25 -23.12 55.52 -12.89
C SER A 25 -24.15 55.72 -11.74
N SER A 26 -23.76 56.49 -10.74
CA SER A 26 -24.35 57.83 -10.51
C SER A 26 -23.66 58.55 -9.31
N MET A 27 -23.28 59.74 -9.60
CA MET A 27 -22.63 60.74 -8.76
C MET A 27 -23.69 61.47 -7.89
N LEU A 28 -23.48 61.58 -6.60
CA LEU A 28 -24.12 62.59 -5.74
C LEU A 28 -23.16 63.04 -4.63
N LEU A 29 -22.78 64.30 -4.74
CA LEU A 29 -22.01 65.03 -3.75
C LEU A 29 -22.90 65.37 -2.54
N PHE A 30 -22.44 65.07 -1.33
CA PHE A 30 -22.85 65.78 -0.12
C PHE A 30 -21.61 66.07 0.74
N PHE A 31 -21.40 67.38 0.93
CA PHE A 31 -20.47 67.94 1.92
C PHE A 31 -21.11 67.86 3.30
N ALA A 32 -20.45 67.33 4.30
CA ALA A 32 -20.67 67.61 5.72
C ALA A 32 -19.43 67.29 6.54
N SER A 33 -18.87 68.33 7.01
CA SER A 33 -18.13 68.64 8.25
C SER A 33 -17.46 67.54 9.04
N SER A 34 -16.18 67.72 9.18
CA SER A 34 -15.17 67.19 10.10
C SER A 34 -15.60 67.04 11.57
N SER A 35 -15.41 65.89 12.14
CA SER A 35 -15.04 65.69 13.55
C SER A 35 -14.05 64.55 13.62
N SER A 36 -12.78 64.89 13.82
CA SER A 36 -11.70 63.94 14.01
C SER A 36 -11.83 63.27 15.37
N LEU A 37 -12.34 62.05 15.43
CA LEU A 37 -12.07 61.15 16.55
C LEU A 37 -10.89 60.28 16.14
N ALA A 38 -9.74 60.48 16.74
CA ALA A 38 -8.61 59.59 16.67
C ALA A 38 -8.96 58.30 17.44
N ILE A 39 -9.41 57.28 16.76
CA ILE A 39 -9.48 55.92 17.31
C ILE A 39 -8.10 55.32 17.12
N ALA A 40 -7.36 55.19 18.21
CA ALA A 40 -6.15 54.39 18.26
C ALA A 40 -6.55 52.94 18.02
N SER A 41 -6.37 52.46 16.78
CA SER A 41 -6.45 51.05 16.44
C SER A 41 -5.12 50.36 16.76
N ASN A 42 -4.91 50.08 18.06
CA ASN A 42 -3.97 49.03 18.46
C ASN A 42 -4.73 47.72 18.46
N THR A 43 -4.71 47.03 17.34
CA THR A 43 -4.98 45.60 17.28
C THR A 43 -3.86 44.97 16.47
N ASP A 44 -2.65 44.93 17.07
CA ASP A 44 -1.72 43.86 16.78
C ASP A 44 -2.35 42.55 17.27
N GLN A 45 -3.23 41.99 16.48
CA GLN A 45 -3.62 40.59 16.63
C GLN A 45 -2.45 39.74 16.09
N ASN A 46 -1.46 39.59 16.94
CA ASN A 46 -0.47 38.54 16.83
C ASN A 46 -1.23 37.22 17.10
N LEU A 47 -2.02 36.75 16.12
CA LEU A 47 -2.51 35.38 16.11
C LEU A 47 -1.25 34.50 16.13
N PRO A 48 -1.12 33.62 17.13
CA PRO A 48 -0.01 32.68 17.10
C PRO A 48 -0.16 31.90 15.81
N GLN A 49 0.77 32.12 14.89
CA GLN A 49 0.95 31.27 13.71
C GLN A 49 1.30 29.90 14.28
N ALA A 50 0.30 29.02 14.40
CA ALA A 50 0.52 27.65 14.83
C ALA A 50 1.50 27.07 13.83
N SER A 51 2.76 26.97 14.25
CA SER A 51 3.76 26.26 13.47
C SER A 51 3.22 24.86 13.24
N LEU A 52 3.02 24.48 11.99
CA LEU A 52 2.66 23.12 11.63
C LEU A 52 3.75 22.20 12.20
N GLN A 53 3.48 21.63 13.36
CA GLN A 53 4.38 20.63 13.94
C GLN A 53 4.19 19.36 13.14
N LEU A 54 5.17 19.05 12.26
CA LEU A 54 5.23 17.78 11.56
C LEU A 54 5.78 16.71 12.50
N GLU A 55 5.23 15.53 12.40
CA GLU A 55 5.74 14.34 13.08
C GLU A 55 6.27 13.32 12.08
N ASN A 56 7.09 12.39 12.59
CA ASN A 56 7.63 11.29 11.80
C ASN A 56 7.27 9.95 12.43
N LEU A 57 6.91 8.98 11.58
CA LEU A 57 6.74 7.58 11.93
C LEU A 57 7.59 6.72 10.98
N VAL A 58 8.27 5.69 11.49
CA VAL A 58 9.09 4.80 10.66
C VAL A 58 8.54 3.39 10.73
N VAL A 59 8.21 2.80 9.57
CA VAL A 59 7.64 1.45 9.48
C VAL A 59 8.23 0.65 8.33
N GLY A 60 8.28 -0.68 8.49
CA GLY A 60 8.65 -1.63 7.44
C GLY A 60 7.57 -2.69 7.26
N ALA A 61 7.11 -2.91 6.04
CA ALA A 61 6.04 -3.82 5.67
C ALA A 61 6.37 -4.61 4.38
N GLY A 62 7.59 -5.10 4.26
CA GLY A 62 8.12 -5.72 3.05
C GLY A 62 8.88 -4.75 2.16
N CYS A 63 8.81 -4.92 0.83
CA CYS A 63 9.45 -4.02 -0.13
C CYS A 63 8.99 -2.57 0.05
N PHE A 64 9.92 -1.66 0.32
CA PHE A 64 9.62 -0.27 0.66
C PHE A 64 9.00 0.54 -0.50
N TRP A 65 9.15 0.15 -1.76
CA TRP A 65 8.55 0.86 -2.90
C TRP A 65 7.02 0.90 -2.85
N GLY A 66 6.39 -0.25 -2.52
CA GLY A 66 4.95 -0.33 -2.35
C GLY A 66 4.46 0.40 -1.10
N VAL A 67 5.24 0.32 -0.02
CA VAL A 67 4.95 1.00 1.25
C VAL A 67 5.02 2.52 1.09
N GLU A 68 6.08 3.05 0.43
CA GLU A 68 6.24 4.48 0.11
C GLU A 68 5.02 5.02 -0.67
N LYS A 69 4.68 4.37 -1.80
CA LYS A 69 3.55 4.77 -2.65
C LYS A 69 2.23 4.83 -1.88
N ARG A 70 1.96 3.82 -1.04
CA ARG A 70 0.69 3.72 -0.31
C ARG A 70 0.58 4.79 0.78
N PHE A 71 1.63 5.06 1.53
CA PHE A 71 1.62 6.12 2.54
C PHE A 71 1.60 7.51 1.92
N ALA A 72 2.31 7.74 0.82
CA ALA A 72 2.29 9.03 0.11
C ALA A 72 0.89 9.43 -0.41
N ALA A 73 -0.02 8.47 -0.58
CA ALA A 73 -1.39 8.71 -1.00
C ALA A 73 -2.34 9.13 0.14
N ILE A 74 -1.91 9.02 1.41
CA ILE A 74 -2.76 9.33 2.57
C ILE A 74 -2.84 10.84 2.77
N GLU A 75 -4.05 11.35 2.92
CA GLU A 75 -4.26 12.76 3.23
C GLU A 75 -3.66 13.12 4.60
N GLY A 76 -2.90 14.23 4.68
CA GLY A 76 -2.17 14.63 5.88
C GLY A 76 -0.73 14.12 5.92
N VAL A 77 -0.35 13.16 5.08
CA VAL A 77 1.06 12.80 4.85
C VAL A 77 1.68 13.84 3.91
N THR A 78 2.81 14.41 4.31
CA THR A 78 3.49 15.47 3.57
C THR A 78 4.72 14.98 2.82
N ASP A 79 5.37 13.94 3.34
CA ASP A 79 6.54 13.32 2.70
C ASP A 79 6.68 11.85 3.13
N VAL A 80 7.23 11.01 2.26
CA VAL A 80 7.59 9.62 2.57
C VAL A 80 8.95 9.34 1.95
N VAL A 81 9.89 8.88 2.77
CA VAL A 81 11.27 8.59 2.34
C VAL A 81 11.56 7.12 2.56
N SER A 82 11.90 6.40 1.50
CA SER A 82 12.39 5.02 1.58
C SER A 82 13.78 4.97 2.23
N GLY A 83 14.02 3.98 3.09
CA GLY A 83 15.28 3.90 3.83
C GLY A 83 15.50 2.59 4.56
N TYR A 84 16.46 2.62 5.47
CA TYR A 84 16.92 1.47 6.24
C TYR A 84 16.98 1.80 7.72
N ALA A 85 16.52 0.88 8.57
CA ALA A 85 16.59 1.03 10.03
C ALA A 85 16.69 -0.32 10.77
N GLY A 86 17.07 -0.27 12.06
CA GLY A 86 16.98 -1.38 13.00
C GLY A 86 18.08 -2.44 12.89
N GLY A 87 19.11 -2.23 12.09
CA GLY A 87 20.30 -3.07 12.06
C GLY A 87 21.52 -2.46 12.75
N ASP A 88 22.63 -3.20 12.79
CA ASP A 88 23.87 -2.78 13.48
C ASP A 88 24.83 -1.97 12.59
N GLY A 89 24.67 -2.05 11.25
CA GLY A 89 25.55 -1.35 10.31
C GLY A 89 25.30 0.16 10.26
N VAL A 90 26.37 0.94 10.03
CA VAL A 90 26.28 2.38 9.80
C VAL A 90 26.29 2.66 8.29
N LYS A 91 25.43 3.59 7.83
CA LYS A 91 25.29 3.96 6.40
C LYS A 91 25.12 2.74 5.49
N PRO A 92 24.12 1.87 5.77
CA PRO A 92 23.86 0.69 4.95
C PRO A 92 23.50 1.12 3.52
N ARG A 93 23.82 0.24 2.56
CA ARG A 93 23.38 0.38 1.17
C ARG A 93 22.52 -0.82 0.80
N TYR A 94 21.71 -0.70 -0.22
CA TYR A 94 20.84 -1.77 -0.72
C TYR A 94 21.59 -3.11 -0.89
N ARG A 95 22.76 -3.09 -1.56
CA ARG A 95 23.58 -4.29 -1.76
C ARG A 95 24.05 -4.94 -0.46
N ASP A 96 24.16 -4.17 0.62
CA ASP A 96 24.63 -4.69 1.90
C ASP A 96 23.50 -5.41 2.62
N ILE A 97 22.29 -4.84 2.65
CA ILE A 97 21.12 -5.42 3.33
C ILE A 97 20.51 -6.61 2.55
N THR A 98 20.63 -6.62 1.23
CA THR A 98 20.13 -7.70 0.36
C THR A 98 21.16 -8.80 0.10
N HIS A 99 22.38 -8.64 0.62
CA HIS A 99 23.43 -9.65 0.43
C HIS A 99 22.99 -11.01 1.00
N PRO A 100 23.19 -12.13 0.32
CA PRO A 100 22.74 -13.47 0.74
C PRO A 100 23.11 -13.85 2.17
N ARG A 101 24.30 -13.44 2.66
CA ARG A 101 24.73 -13.67 4.06
C ARG A 101 23.84 -12.97 5.09
N ASN A 102 23.16 -11.90 4.70
CA ASN A 102 22.29 -11.11 5.58
C ASN A 102 20.82 -11.53 5.51
N LYS A 103 20.47 -12.46 4.61
CA LYS A 103 19.09 -12.89 4.40
C LYS A 103 18.36 -13.30 5.68
N PHE A 104 19.06 -13.97 6.59
CA PHE A 104 18.51 -14.43 7.89
C PHE A 104 19.26 -13.85 9.09
N ASN A 105 20.10 -12.83 8.87
CA ASN A 105 20.79 -12.14 9.94
C ASN A 105 19.80 -11.30 10.76
N PRO A 106 19.57 -11.58 12.07
CA PRO A 106 18.61 -10.83 12.88
C PRO A 106 19.02 -9.36 13.09
N ASN A 107 20.31 -9.05 12.91
CA ASN A 107 20.87 -7.70 13.05
C ASN A 107 20.95 -6.96 11.71
N ASN A 108 20.32 -7.48 10.66
CA ASN A 108 20.21 -6.77 9.38
C ASN A 108 19.23 -5.59 9.50
N HIS A 109 19.50 -4.52 8.74
CA HIS A 109 18.53 -3.45 8.59
C HIS A 109 17.27 -3.95 7.87
N ALA A 110 16.10 -3.41 8.27
CA ALA A 110 14.87 -3.55 7.49
C ALA A 110 14.80 -2.48 6.41
N GLU A 111 14.16 -2.82 5.30
CA GLU A 111 13.59 -1.84 4.39
C GLU A 111 12.42 -1.17 5.10
N VAL A 112 12.46 0.15 5.21
CA VAL A 112 11.47 0.94 5.93
C VAL A 112 11.15 2.21 5.16
N VAL A 113 10.05 2.86 5.53
CA VAL A 113 9.75 4.23 5.12
C VAL A 113 9.66 5.12 6.33
N GLN A 114 10.18 6.35 6.21
CA GLN A 114 9.93 7.43 7.14
C GLN A 114 8.79 8.27 6.59
N ILE A 115 7.70 8.34 7.34
CA ILE A 115 6.48 9.05 7.00
C ILE A 115 6.48 10.36 7.77
N THR A 116 6.48 11.49 7.07
CA THR A 116 6.31 12.83 7.66
C THR A 116 4.86 13.26 7.47
N PHE A 117 4.19 13.67 8.53
CA PHE A 117 2.76 13.94 8.49
C PHE A 117 2.34 15.10 9.40
N GLU A 118 1.16 15.66 9.14
CA GLU A 118 0.49 16.68 9.93
C GLU A 118 -0.43 16.01 10.97
N PRO A 119 -0.09 16.01 12.27
CA PRO A 119 -0.86 15.26 13.28
C PRO A 119 -2.29 15.78 13.48
N GLN A 120 -2.59 17.02 13.08
CA GLN A 120 -3.95 17.55 13.06
C GLN A 120 -4.81 17.01 11.91
N ARG A 121 -4.21 16.42 10.87
CA ARG A 121 -4.93 15.90 9.69
C ARG A 121 -4.97 14.37 9.68
N VAL A 122 -3.91 13.71 10.12
CA VAL A 122 -3.84 12.26 10.23
C VAL A 122 -3.12 11.86 11.52
N SER A 123 -3.71 10.94 12.28
CA SER A 123 -3.12 10.47 13.53
C SER A 123 -2.14 9.31 13.30
N VAL A 124 -1.22 9.11 14.26
CA VAL A 124 -0.35 7.91 14.32
C VAL A 124 -1.20 6.63 14.29
N GLU A 125 -2.31 6.60 15.01
CA GLU A 125 -3.22 5.45 15.03
C GLU A 125 -3.76 5.14 13.63
N THR A 126 -4.20 6.15 12.88
CA THR A 126 -4.68 5.98 11.50
C THR A 126 -3.59 5.45 10.57
N LEU A 127 -2.37 5.99 10.66
CA LEU A 127 -1.23 5.51 9.88
C LEU A 127 -0.89 4.05 10.21
N LEU A 128 -0.96 3.66 11.49
CA LEU A 128 -0.73 2.29 11.92
C LEU A 128 -1.84 1.33 11.49
N GLN A 129 -3.10 1.79 11.38
CA GLN A 129 -4.17 1.00 10.79
C GLN A 129 -3.89 0.72 9.31
N HIS A 130 -3.52 1.74 8.54
CA HIS A 130 -3.09 1.57 7.14
C HIS A 130 -1.88 0.62 7.03
N PHE A 131 -0.90 0.74 7.94
CA PHE A 131 0.25 -0.16 7.99
C PHE A 131 -0.18 -1.62 8.10
N TYR A 132 -1.07 -1.97 9.05
CA TYR A 132 -1.52 -3.34 9.23
C TYR A 132 -2.40 -3.85 8.09
N GLU A 133 -3.18 -2.98 7.48
CA GLU A 133 -4.09 -3.34 6.40
C GLU A 133 -3.41 -3.53 5.03
N MET A 134 -2.16 -3.06 4.86
CA MET A 134 -1.46 -3.11 3.58
C MET A 134 -0.53 -4.31 3.39
N HIS A 135 -0.31 -5.13 4.44
CA HIS A 135 0.59 -6.28 4.37
C HIS A 135 0.10 -7.44 5.24
N ASP A 136 0.77 -8.57 5.20
CA ASP A 136 0.53 -9.68 6.13
C ASP A 136 1.49 -9.61 7.32
N PRO A 137 1.04 -9.09 8.48
CA PRO A 137 1.90 -8.94 9.65
C PRO A 137 2.17 -10.26 10.38
N THR A 138 1.59 -11.39 9.92
CA THR A 138 1.82 -12.71 10.51
C THR A 138 3.03 -13.44 9.92
N GLN A 139 3.61 -12.89 8.85
CA GLN A 139 4.80 -13.47 8.20
C GLN A 139 6.08 -13.03 8.91
N GLN A 140 6.88 -14.01 9.31
CA GLN A 140 8.17 -13.73 9.95
C GLN A 140 9.28 -13.57 8.92
N ASN A 141 10.01 -12.44 8.95
CA ASN A 141 11.17 -12.14 8.10
C ASN A 141 10.89 -12.32 6.59
N ARG A 142 9.69 -11.97 6.16
CA ARG A 142 9.30 -12.00 4.76
C ARG A 142 7.99 -11.25 4.53
N GLN A 143 7.72 -10.92 3.29
CA GLN A 143 6.40 -10.60 2.78
C GLN A 143 6.24 -11.27 1.43
N GLY A 144 5.38 -12.29 1.38
CA GLY A 144 5.17 -13.03 0.17
C GLY A 144 6.47 -13.65 -0.38
N ASN A 145 6.83 -13.34 -1.61
CA ASN A 145 8.07 -13.79 -2.27
C ASN A 145 9.33 -13.08 -1.78
N ASP A 146 9.19 -11.94 -1.15
CA ASP A 146 10.31 -11.19 -0.60
C ASP A 146 10.75 -11.83 0.71
N ILE A 147 11.74 -12.73 0.64
CA ILE A 147 12.21 -13.53 1.76
C ILE A 147 13.55 -12.99 2.27
N GLY A 148 13.56 -12.55 3.53
CA GLY A 148 14.74 -12.05 4.23
C GLY A 148 14.38 -11.12 5.36
N THR A 149 15.30 -10.96 6.32
CA THR A 149 15.10 -10.10 7.50
C THR A 149 14.90 -8.62 7.13
N GLN A 150 15.36 -8.20 5.95
CA GLN A 150 15.11 -6.84 5.44
C GLN A 150 13.64 -6.58 5.14
N TYR A 151 12.83 -7.61 4.91
CA TYR A 151 11.40 -7.49 4.59
C TYR A 151 10.48 -7.76 5.79
N ARG A 152 11.04 -7.76 7.01
CA ARG A 152 10.26 -8.01 8.22
C ARG A 152 9.26 -6.90 8.50
N SER A 153 8.13 -7.26 9.07
CA SER A 153 7.15 -6.32 9.61
C SER A 153 7.71 -5.65 10.87
N VAL A 154 7.80 -4.31 10.89
CA VAL A 154 8.37 -3.57 12.01
C VAL A 154 7.83 -2.16 12.12
N ILE A 155 7.65 -1.69 13.35
CA ILE A 155 7.34 -0.31 13.72
C ILE A 155 8.48 0.22 14.59
N PHE A 156 9.11 1.32 14.16
CA PHE A 156 10.11 2.03 14.93
C PHE A 156 9.51 3.31 15.49
N TYR A 157 9.35 3.38 16.81
CA TYR A 157 8.78 4.54 17.48
C TYR A 157 9.85 5.54 17.94
N SER A 158 9.50 6.81 17.92
CA SER A 158 10.35 7.92 18.36
C SER A 158 9.88 8.54 19.69
N SER A 159 8.69 8.16 20.18
CA SER A 159 8.14 8.64 21.45
C SER A 159 7.37 7.55 22.19
N ALA A 160 7.09 7.80 23.48
CA ALA A 160 6.28 6.90 24.30
C ALA A 160 4.84 6.79 23.79
N GLU A 161 4.28 7.88 23.26
CA GLU A 161 2.94 7.96 22.67
C GLU A 161 2.85 7.08 21.41
N GLN A 162 3.85 7.14 20.53
CA GLN A 162 3.93 6.27 19.36
C GLN A 162 4.06 4.79 19.76
N ALA A 163 4.85 4.49 20.80
CA ALA A 163 4.97 3.13 21.32
C ALA A 163 3.64 2.60 21.88
N ALA A 164 2.90 3.44 22.61
CA ALA A 164 1.58 3.09 23.16
C ALA A 164 0.56 2.86 22.03
N SER A 165 0.50 3.75 21.04
CA SER A 165 -0.35 3.63 19.86
C SER A 165 -0.05 2.35 19.09
N ALA A 166 1.24 2.03 18.86
CA ALA A 166 1.63 0.82 18.16
C ALA A 166 1.14 -0.44 18.89
N LYS A 167 1.32 -0.53 20.20
CA LYS A 167 0.84 -1.66 21.00
C LYS A 167 -0.68 -1.78 20.96
N THR A 168 -1.40 -0.66 21.11
CA THR A 168 -2.87 -0.62 21.10
C THR A 168 -3.44 -1.07 19.77
N VAL A 169 -2.91 -0.53 18.66
CA VAL A 169 -3.37 -0.89 17.31
C VAL A 169 -3.08 -2.36 17.01
N THR A 170 -1.89 -2.87 17.38
CA THR A 170 -1.52 -4.29 17.27
C THR A 170 -2.50 -5.19 18.02
N ALA A 171 -2.80 -4.85 19.28
CA ALA A 171 -3.71 -5.63 20.12
C ALA A 171 -5.14 -5.64 19.57
N ARG A 172 -5.59 -4.56 18.91
CA ARG A 172 -6.90 -4.48 18.24
C ARG A 172 -6.95 -5.26 16.94
N TYR A 173 -5.84 -5.35 16.21
CA TYR A 173 -5.81 -6.04 14.91
C TYR A 173 -5.69 -7.57 15.04
N GLN A 174 -5.00 -8.07 16.06
CA GLN A 174 -4.79 -9.51 16.28
C GLN A 174 -6.09 -10.33 16.30
N PRO A 175 -7.14 -9.96 17.06
CA PRO A 175 -8.38 -10.74 17.05
C PRO A 175 -9.07 -10.74 15.68
N LEU A 176 -8.95 -9.67 14.89
CA LEU A 176 -9.50 -9.60 13.53
C LEU A 176 -8.80 -10.59 12.60
N LEU A 177 -7.48 -10.65 12.66
CA LEU A 177 -6.67 -11.62 11.93
C LEU A 177 -6.99 -13.05 12.35
N THR A 178 -7.10 -13.31 13.64
CA THR A 178 -7.44 -14.64 14.18
C THR A 178 -8.82 -15.10 13.70
N ALA A 179 -9.82 -14.21 13.71
CA ALA A 179 -11.17 -14.50 13.19
C ALA A 179 -11.16 -14.78 11.67
N ALA A 180 -10.22 -14.20 10.95
CA ALA A 180 -10.02 -14.43 9.51
C ALA A 180 -9.11 -15.64 9.19
N GLY A 181 -8.67 -16.41 10.20
CA GLY A 181 -7.85 -17.62 10.02
C GLY A 181 -6.35 -17.36 9.91
N PHE A 182 -5.88 -16.13 10.16
CA PHE A 182 -4.46 -15.80 10.16
C PHE A 182 -3.77 -16.11 11.51
N GLY A 183 -2.44 -16.22 11.49
CA GLY A 183 -1.60 -16.51 12.65
C GLY A 183 -1.41 -15.30 13.58
N GLN A 184 -0.44 -15.43 14.47
CA GLN A 184 -0.03 -14.35 15.38
C GLN A 184 0.77 -13.29 14.65
N ILE A 185 0.53 -12.03 14.99
CA ILE A 185 1.30 -10.88 14.49
C ILE A 185 2.77 -11.04 14.88
N GLN A 186 3.66 -10.93 13.89
CA GLN A 186 5.11 -11.00 14.01
C GLN A 186 5.77 -9.62 13.98
N THR A 187 4.98 -8.56 13.89
CA THR A 187 5.46 -7.17 13.81
C THR A 187 6.32 -6.84 15.03
N GLN A 188 7.55 -6.42 14.79
CA GLN A 188 8.45 -5.94 15.85
C GLN A 188 8.11 -4.47 16.17
N ILE A 189 7.98 -4.13 17.45
CA ILE A 189 7.77 -2.75 17.92
C ILE A 189 9.00 -2.35 18.71
N GLN A 190 9.82 -1.45 18.17
CA GLN A 190 11.14 -1.12 18.72
C GLN A 190 11.38 0.40 18.70
N PRO A 191 12.25 0.93 19.61
CA PRO A 191 12.66 2.32 19.51
C PRO A 191 13.47 2.57 18.24
N LEU A 192 13.25 3.69 17.59
CA LEU A 192 14.05 4.15 16.47
C LEU A 192 15.41 4.61 16.98
N LYS A 193 16.50 3.94 16.58
CA LYS A 193 17.86 4.39 16.86
C LYS A 193 18.34 5.38 15.78
N THR A 194 18.32 4.94 14.53
CA THR A 194 18.75 5.74 13.39
C THR A 194 17.99 5.30 12.16
N PHE A 195 17.54 6.27 11.37
CA PHE A 195 17.02 6.08 10.03
C PHE A 195 18.08 6.51 9.01
N TYR A 196 18.32 5.68 8.02
CA TYR A 196 19.24 5.95 6.92
C TYR A 196 18.42 6.02 5.62
N PRO A 197 18.31 7.19 4.95
CA PRO A 197 17.68 7.26 3.64
C PRO A 197 18.34 6.30 2.65
N ALA A 198 17.53 5.61 1.87
CA ALA A 198 18.00 4.78 0.77
C ALA A 198 18.51 5.65 -0.38
N GLU A 199 19.19 5.02 -1.33
CA GLU A 199 19.76 5.67 -2.49
C GLU A 199 18.66 6.34 -3.35
N ASP A 200 18.99 7.43 -4.04
CA ASP A 200 18.05 8.28 -4.79
C ASP A 200 17.21 7.49 -5.82
N PHE A 201 17.75 6.42 -6.38
CA PHE A 201 17.03 5.59 -7.35
C PHE A 201 15.92 4.74 -6.71
N HIS A 202 15.88 4.60 -5.38
CA HIS A 202 14.80 3.95 -4.65
C HIS A 202 13.66 4.91 -4.30
N GLN A 203 13.93 6.21 -4.21
CA GLN A 203 12.92 7.20 -3.85
C GLN A 203 11.89 7.36 -4.99
N ASP A 204 10.61 7.40 -4.65
CA ASP A 204 9.50 7.52 -5.61
C ASP A 204 9.57 6.45 -6.74
N TYR A 205 10.09 5.26 -6.43
CA TYR A 205 10.39 4.25 -7.46
C TYR A 205 9.16 3.91 -8.30
N LEU A 206 7.99 3.69 -7.70
CA LEU A 206 6.76 3.34 -8.42
C LEU A 206 6.06 4.53 -9.08
N VAL A 207 6.45 5.77 -8.76
CA VAL A 207 6.07 6.97 -9.51
C VAL A 207 6.90 7.07 -10.78
N LYS A 208 8.21 6.84 -10.67
CA LYS A 208 9.16 6.85 -11.80
C LYS A 208 8.99 5.62 -12.71
N ASN A 209 8.56 4.47 -12.13
CA ASN A 209 8.38 3.19 -12.80
C ASN A 209 6.96 2.63 -12.52
N PRO A 210 5.91 3.13 -13.19
CA PRO A 210 4.52 2.74 -12.90
C PRO A 210 4.24 1.23 -13.02
N ASN A 211 5.03 0.52 -13.84
CA ASN A 211 4.96 -0.93 -14.03
C ASN A 211 6.03 -1.68 -13.21
N GLY A 212 6.62 -1.03 -12.21
CA GLY A 212 7.61 -1.62 -11.32
C GLY A 212 7.02 -2.72 -10.44
N TYR A 213 7.90 -3.52 -9.83
CA TYR A 213 7.52 -4.57 -8.90
C TYR A 213 6.79 -3.98 -7.68
N CYS A 214 5.54 -4.37 -7.48
CA CYS A 214 4.70 -3.93 -6.36
C CYS A 214 3.65 -5.01 -6.07
N PRO A 215 4.04 -6.13 -5.41
CA PRO A 215 3.09 -7.16 -5.05
C PRO A 215 2.17 -6.67 -3.91
N ASP A 216 0.90 -7.05 -3.97
CA ASP A 216 -0.03 -6.84 -2.86
C ASP A 216 0.07 -8.03 -1.89
N HIS A 217 0.43 -7.72 -0.66
CA HIS A 217 0.56 -8.71 0.41
C HIS A 217 -0.51 -8.52 1.51
N ALA A 218 -1.52 -7.67 1.27
CA ALA A 218 -2.57 -7.39 2.23
C ALA A 218 -3.38 -8.67 2.56
N THR A 219 -3.67 -8.87 3.84
CA THR A 219 -4.53 -9.97 4.29
C THR A 219 -6.00 -9.79 3.88
N GLY A 220 -6.38 -8.56 3.51
CA GLY A 220 -7.77 -8.17 3.28
C GLY A 220 -8.56 -7.87 4.55
N VAL A 221 -8.00 -8.11 5.73
CA VAL A 221 -8.63 -7.80 7.02
C VAL A 221 -8.61 -6.29 7.25
N ARG A 222 -9.72 -5.74 7.77
CA ARG A 222 -9.90 -4.30 8.01
C ARG A 222 -10.27 -4.00 9.45
N PHE A 223 -9.81 -2.87 10.00
CA PHE A 223 -10.18 -2.40 11.34
C PHE A 223 -11.64 -2.00 11.46
N SER A 224 -12.29 -1.61 10.37
CA SER A 224 -13.70 -1.24 10.35
C SER A 224 -14.64 -2.38 10.77
N GLY A 225 -14.11 -3.60 10.98
CA GLY A 225 -14.93 -4.77 11.30
C GLY A 225 -15.91 -5.12 10.18
N ALA A 226 -15.99 -4.27 9.13
CA ALA A 226 -16.59 -4.72 7.91
C ALA A 226 -15.70 -5.89 7.43
N PRO A 227 -16.21 -7.13 7.36
CA PRO A 227 -15.54 -8.08 6.53
C PRO A 227 -15.30 -7.33 5.23
N VAL A 228 -14.09 -7.45 4.65
CA VAL A 228 -14.06 -7.28 3.19
C VAL A 228 -15.21 -8.16 2.77
N LEU A 229 -16.33 -7.56 2.33
CA LEU A 229 -17.40 -8.29 1.70
C LEU A 229 -16.78 -8.85 0.43
N THR A 230 -15.97 -9.87 0.63
CA THR A 230 -15.97 -10.96 -0.32
C THR A 230 -17.41 -11.44 -0.22
N ALA A 231 -18.28 -10.95 -1.09
CA ALA A 231 -19.48 -11.69 -1.40
C ALA A 231 -19.01 -13.15 -1.39
N GLU A 232 -19.61 -13.97 -0.52
CA GLU A 232 -19.27 -15.39 -0.49
C GLU A 232 -19.37 -15.84 -1.94
N ILE A 233 -18.19 -15.91 -2.58
CA ILE A 233 -18.16 -16.26 -3.99
C ILE A 233 -18.38 -17.75 -3.98
N ASP A 234 -19.50 -18.13 -4.53
CA ASP A 234 -19.82 -19.52 -4.74
C ASP A 234 -18.79 -20.13 -5.71
N ASN A 235 -17.97 -21.03 -5.18
CA ASN A 235 -17.01 -21.80 -5.95
C ASN A 235 -17.57 -23.17 -6.38
N SER A 236 -18.85 -23.46 -6.14
CA SER A 236 -19.45 -24.77 -6.45
C SER A 236 -19.27 -25.18 -7.91
N ALA A 237 -19.36 -24.22 -8.83
CA ALA A 237 -19.10 -24.45 -10.26
C ALA A 237 -17.66 -24.91 -10.52
N ILE A 238 -16.68 -24.51 -9.71
CA ILE A 238 -15.26 -24.85 -9.89
C ILE A 238 -14.93 -26.24 -9.34
N LEU A 239 -15.84 -26.81 -8.51
CA LEU A 239 -15.65 -28.13 -7.92
C LEU A 239 -15.87 -29.28 -8.91
N GLN A 240 -16.32 -29.00 -10.14
CA GLN A 240 -16.56 -30.00 -11.16
C GLN A 240 -15.92 -29.60 -12.50
N GLY A 241 -15.12 -30.52 -13.07
CA GLY A 241 -14.46 -30.28 -14.37
C GLY A 241 -13.20 -29.44 -14.26
N LYS A 242 -12.76 -28.91 -15.43
CA LYS A 242 -11.54 -28.11 -15.55
C LYS A 242 -11.87 -26.64 -15.51
N HIS A 243 -11.12 -25.88 -14.70
CA HIS A 243 -11.26 -24.44 -14.55
C HIS A 243 -9.91 -23.76 -14.45
N ILE A 244 -9.85 -22.47 -14.80
CA ILE A 244 -8.70 -21.61 -14.55
C ILE A 244 -9.14 -20.57 -13.54
N VAL A 245 -8.34 -20.36 -12.51
CA VAL A 245 -8.53 -19.26 -11.54
C VAL A 245 -7.31 -18.35 -11.62
N MET A 246 -7.53 -17.09 -11.94
CA MET A 246 -6.52 -16.05 -11.80
C MET A 246 -6.68 -15.40 -10.45
N LEU A 247 -5.64 -15.47 -9.62
CA LEU A 247 -5.56 -14.66 -8.40
C LEU A 247 -5.22 -13.23 -8.76
N ASP A 248 -6.12 -12.34 -8.38
CA ASP A 248 -6.08 -10.90 -8.65
C ASP A 248 -5.92 -10.14 -7.34
N ALA A 249 -5.31 -8.95 -7.40
CA ALA A 249 -5.18 -8.06 -6.26
C ALA A 249 -5.41 -6.60 -6.67
N PRO A 250 -5.90 -5.73 -5.76
CA PRO A 250 -5.93 -4.30 -6.00
C PRO A 250 -4.53 -3.77 -6.30
N ASP A 251 -4.44 -2.76 -7.15
CA ASP A 251 -3.19 -2.08 -7.51
C ASP A 251 -2.07 -2.98 -8.05
N CYS A 252 -2.43 -4.13 -8.63
CA CYS A 252 -1.50 -5.07 -9.24
C CYS A 252 -1.34 -4.80 -10.75
N PRO A 253 -0.28 -4.10 -11.21
CA PRO A 253 -0.10 -3.74 -12.62
C PRO A 253 -0.01 -4.95 -13.54
N TYR A 254 0.61 -6.03 -13.07
CA TYR A 254 0.72 -7.28 -13.82
C TYR A 254 -0.62 -8.02 -13.93
N CYS A 255 -1.51 -7.85 -12.93
CA CYS A 255 -2.87 -8.38 -13.02
C CYS A 255 -3.65 -7.62 -14.09
N GLU A 256 -3.59 -6.27 -14.07
CA GLU A 256 -4.24 -5.44 -15.09
C GLU A 256 -3.69 -5.74 -16.48
N LYS A 257 -2.36 -5.92 -16.60
CA LYS A 257 -1.75 -6.31 -17.86
C LYS A 257 -2.26 -7.66 -18.35
N PHE A 258 -2.34 -8.68 -17.50
CA PHE A 258 -2.84 -10.01 -17.89
C PHE A 258 -4.33 -9.95 -18.25
N LYS A 259 -5.13 -9.17 -17.52
CA LYS A 259 -6.55 -8.93 -17.86
C LYS A 259 -6.70 -8.31 -19.24
N ALA A 260 -5.89 -7.32 -19.57
CA ALA A 260 -5.91 -6.66 -20.89
C ALA A 260 -5.43 -7.56 -22.02
N ASP A 261 -4.36 -8.34 -21.79
CA ASP A 261 -3.69 -9.13 -22.82
C ASP A 261 -4.38 -10.50 -23.07
N VAL A 262 -5.05 -11.06 -22.06
CA VAL A 262 -5.61 -12.41 -22.10
C VAL A 262 -7.08 -12.46 -21.74
N VAL A 263 -7.46 -11.97 -20.55
CA VAL A 263 -8.83 -12.21 -20.01
C VAL A 263 -9.89 -11.54 -20.85
N LYS A 264 -9.64 -10.31 -21.32
CA LYS A 264 -10.58 -9.49 -22.11
C LYS A 264 -11.10 -10.22 -23.35
N ASP A 265 -10.23 -10.93 -24.04
CA ASP A 265 -10.52 -11.58 -25.32
C ASP A 265 -10.55 -13.13 -25.18
N TYR A 266 -10.57 -13.64 -23.95
CA TYR A 266 -10.58 -15.08 -23.70
C TYR A 266 -11.90 -15.73 -24.13
N GLN A 267 -11.82 -16.66 -25.10
CA GLN A 267 -12.95 -17.45 -25.64
C GLN A 267 -12.72 -18.96 -25.49
N GLY A 268 -11.89 -19.36 -24.52
CA GLY A 268 -11.55 -20.77 -24.29
C GLY A 268 -12.74 -21.59 -23.76
N LYS A 269 -12.74 -22.89 -24.00
CA LYS A 269 -13.78 -23.82 -23.49
C LYS A 269 -13.68 -24.06 -21.98
N ILE A 270 -12.50 -23.88 -21.39
CA ILE A 270 -12.27 -24.02 -19.94
C ILE A 270 -12.56 -22.67 -19.29
N PRO A 271 -13.56 -22.57 -18.39
CA PRO A 271 -13.92 -21.28 -17.78
C PRO A 271 -12.74 -20.66 -17.01
N LEU A 272 -12.55 -19.34 -17.16
CA LEU A 272 -11.57 -18.55 -16.45
C LEU A 272 -12.29 -17.65 -15.42
N HIS A 273 -11.90 -17.76 -14.16
CA HIS A 273 -12.45 -17.03 -13.03
C HIS A 273 -11.41 -16.10 -12.43
N LEU A 274 -11.83 -14.89 -12.02
CA LEU A 274 -11.01 -13.97 -11.23
C LEU A 274 -11.37 -14.18 -9.76
N ARG A 275 -10.36 -14.35 -8.90
CA ARG A 275 -10.54 -14.52 -7.44
C ARG A 275 -9.45 -13.76 -6.71
N ARG A 276 -9.75 -13.33 -5.50
CA ARG A 276 -8.74 -12.91 -4.54
C ARG A 276 -8.29 -14.09 -3.69
N ALA A 277 -7.14 -13.97 -3.03
CA ALA A 277 -6.59 -15.04 -2.19
C ALA A 277 -7.57 -15.56 -1.12
N ASN A 278 -8.40 -14.68 -0.56
CA ASN A 278 -9.42 -15.00 0.44
C ASN A 278 -10.76 -15.50 -0.14
N GLN A 279 -10.86 -15.73 -1.44
CA GLN A 279 -12.05 -16.19 -2.16
C GLN A 279 -11.92 -17.64 -2.66
N LEU A 280 -11.02 -18.42 -2.08
CA LEU A 280 -10.71 -19.78 -2.52
C LEU A 280 -11.34 -20.86 -1.66
N THR A 281 -12.31 -20.51 -0.80
CA THR A 281 -13.01 -21.46 0.08
C THR A 281 -13.55 -22.64 -0.71
N GLY A 282 -13.29 -23.86 -0.20
CA GLY A 282 -13.70 -25.12 -0.84
C GLY A 282 -12.75 -25.64 -1.92
N LEU A 283 -11.76 -24.86 -2.36
CA LEU A 283 -10.76 -25.30 -3.34
C LEU A 283 -9.51 -25.85 -2.65
N GLN A 284 -8.86 -26.84 -3.27
CA GLN A 284 -7.61 -27.44 -2.79
C GLN A 284 -6.44 -26.81 -3.55
N ILE A 285 -5.86 -25.77 -2.95
CA ILE A 285 -4.78 -24.98 -3.54
C ILE A 285 -3.47 -25.33 -2.84
N ASN A 286 -2.42 -25.61 -3.64
CA ASN A 286 -1.06 -25.89 -3.17
C ASN A 286 -0.11 -24.72 -3.42
N SER A 287 -0.38 -23.93 -4.47
CA SER A 287 0.43 -22.75 -4.80
C SER A 287 0.25 -21.66 -3.76
N PRO A 288 1.29 -20.88 -3.48
CA PRO A 288 1.18 -19.72 -2.63
C PRO A 288 0.17 -18.71 -3.21
N THR A 289 -0.78 -18.28 -2.38
CA THR A 289 -1.88 -17.39 -2.80
C THR A 289 -1.59 -15.91 -2.63
N TRP A 290 -0.42 -15.57 -2.08
CA TRP A 290 0.03 -14.20 -1.84
C TRP A 290 0.75 -13.56 -3.04
N ALA A 291 1.10 -14.33 -4.09
CA ALA A 291 1.66 -13.77 -5.33
C ALA A 291 0.54 -13.48 -6.33
N THR A 292 0.58 -12.31 -6.95
CA THR A 292 -0.40 -11.91 -7.97
C THR A 292 0.27 -11.28 -9.20
N PRO A 293 -0.20 -11.60 -10.40
CA PRO A 293 -1.18 -12.64 -10.67
C PRO A 293 -0.62 -14.04 -10.41
N THR A 294 -1.45 -14.97 -9.93
CA THR A 294 -1.17 -16.41 -9.98
C THR A 294 -2.27 -17.08 -10.78
N LEU A 295 -1.89 -17.89 -11.74
CA LEU A 295 -2.82 -18.67 -12.55
C LEU A 295 -2.88 -20.09 -12.00
N LEU A 296 -4.04 -20.50 -11.53
CA LEU A 296 -4.32 -21.83 -11.00
C LEU A 296 -5.14 -22.61 -12.04
N PHE A 297 -4.63 -23.72 -12.50
CA PHE A 297 -5.33 -24.65 -13.38
C PHE A 297 -5.89 -25.77 -12.51
N LEU A 298 -7.21 -25.80 -12.38
CA LEU A 298 -7.93 -26.66 -11.43
C LEU A 298 -8.70 -27.75 -12.17
N GLU A 299 -8.72 -28.94 -11.61
CA GLU A 299 -9.62 -30.04 -12.01
C GLU A 299 -10.39 -30.54 -10.80
N ASN A 300 -11.72 -30.49 -10.85
CA ASN A 300 -12.61 -30.85 -9.76
C ASN A 300 -12.27 -30.13 -8.42
N GLY A 301 -11.96 -28.84 -8.51
CA GLY A 301 -11.61 -27.98 -7.37
C GLY A 301 -10.21 -28.17 -6.81
N LYS A 302 -9.41 -29.08 -7.39
CA LYS A 302 -8.03 -29.36 -6.98
C LYS A 302 -7.04 -28.75 -7.96
N GLU A 303 -6.01 -28.10 -7.42
CA GLU A 303 -4.92 -27.56 -8.23
C GLU A 303 -4.09 -28.67 -8.88
N MET A 304 -4.00 -28.61 -10.20
CA MET A 304 -3.14 -29.45 -11.03
C MET A 304 -1.85 -28.73 -11.38
N LEU A 305 -1.91 -27.41 -11.58
CA LEU A 305 -0.77 -26.56 -11.90
C LEU A 305 -1.03 -25.14 -11.40
N GLY A 306 -0.02 -24.51 -10.79
CA GLY A 306 -0.02 -23.10 -10.44
C GLY A 306 1.18 -22.38 -11.03
N VAL A 307 0.94 -21.22 -11.68
CA VAL A 307 1.99 -20.40 -12.30
C VAL A 307 1.90 -19.01 -11.71
N GLN A 308 2.97 -18.56 -11.06
CA GLN A 308 3.07 -17.25 -10.44
C GLN A 308 3.64 -16.22 -11.39
N GLY A 309 3.15 -14.99 -11.28
CA GLY A 309 3.58 -13.85 -12.08
C GLY A 309 2.81 -13.73 -13.41
N TYR A 310 3.13 -12.64 -14.13
CA TYR A 310 2.56 -12.38 -15.43
C TYR A 310 3.00 -13.45 -16.45
N MET A 311 2.04 -14.00 -17.15
CA MET A 311 2.25 -14.92 -18.26
C MET A 311 1.86 -14.26 -19.58
N ALA A 312 2.75 -14.27 -20.56
CA ALA A 312 2.43 -13.74 -21.88
C ALA A 312 1.35 -14.58 -22.58
N PRO A 313 0.54 -14.01 -23.48
CA PRO A 313 -0.56 -14.75 -24.13
C PRO A 313 -0.13 -16.05 -24.79
N ALA A 314 1.01 -16.07 -25.50
CA ALA A 314 1.51 -17.27 -26.17
C ALA A 314 1.81 -18.41 -25.17
N ASP A 315 2.41 -18.07 -24.02
CA ASP A 315 2.74 -19.04 -22.98
C ASP A 315 1.46 -19.52 -22.28
N PHE A 316 0.52 -18.61 -22.02
CA PHE A 316 -0.77 -18.96 -21.44
C PHE A 316 -1.53 -19.97 -22.30
N TYR A 317 -1.66 -19.72 -23.61
CA TYR A 317 -2.37 -20.64 -24.50
C TYR A 317 -1.62 -21.97 -24.68
N LYS A 318 -0.30 -21.98 -24.60
CA LYS A 318 0.50 -23.21 -24.60
C LYS A 318 0.18 -24.05 -23.36
N VAL A 319 0.26 -23.44 -22.17
CA VAL A 319 -0.06 -24.12 -20.90
C VAL A 319 -1.51 -24.62 -20.89
N LEU A 320 -2.44 -23.79 -21.33
CA LEU A 320 -3.84 -24.15 -21.48
C LEU A 320 -4.04 -25.36 -22.40
N GLY A 321 -3.30 -25.45 -23.52
CA GLY A 321 -3.32 -26.59 -24.43
C GLY A 321 -2.93 -27.88 -23.73
N HIS A 322 -1.80 -27.91 -23.02
CA HIS A 322 -1.36 -29.08 -22.26
C HIS A 322 -2.35 -29.45 -21.15
N PHE A 323 -2.84 -28.49 -20.39
CA PHE A 323 -3.84 -28.72 -19.35
C PHE A 323 -5.15 -29.29 -19.91
N SER A 324 -5.59 -28.82 -21.09
CA SER A 324 -6.82 -29.32 -21.74
C SER A 324 -6.70 -30.79 -22.14
N LEU A 325 -5.52 -31.23 -22.57
CA LEU A 325 -5.23 -32.60 -22.98
C LEU A 325 -4.97 -33.56 -21.80
N GLY A 326 -4.81 -33.06 -20.59
CA GLY A 326 -4.50 -33.85 -19.38
C GLY A 326 -3.03 -34.27 -19.29
N GLU A 327 -2.13 -33.60 -20.02
CA GLU A 327 -0.70 -33.82 -19.95
C GLU A 327 -0.11 -33.17 -18.68
N GLN A 328 0.54 -33.98 -17.82
CA GLN A 328 1.07 -33.55 -16.52
C GLN A 328 2.51 -33.00 -16.56
N SER A 329 3.16 -32.94 -17.73
CA SER A 329 4.55 -32.46 -17.86
C SER A 329 4.66 -31.26 -18.80
N LEU A 330 5.14 -30.15 -18.24
CA LEU A 330 5.74 -29.02 -18.93
C LEU A 330 7.24 -29.15 -18.89
#